data_dc893121de189ad89a8b71e69329de6b
#
_entry.id   dc893121de189ad89a8b71e69329de6b
#
_cell.length_a   1.000
_cell.length_b   1.000
_cell.length_c   1.000
_cell.angle_alpha   90.00
_cell.angle_beta   90.00
_cell.angle_gamma   90.00
#
_symmetry.space_group_name_H-M   'P 1'
#
loop_
_entity.id
_entity.type
_entity.pdbx_description
1 polymer ?
#
loop_
_entity_poly.entity_id
_entity_poly.type
_entity_poly.pdbx_seq_one_letter_code
_entity_poly.pdbx_strand_id
1 'polypeptide(L)'
;MAHPTSSSPTENVAPALDALRIELPSWGFADTGTRFGKFLQPAARTVEEKFSDSGQVHKFTGACPTVALHVLWDVPEGTKPADIKKLAERYGVKPGSISPNVFQDQIYKYGSLANEQASIRQHALQHILDSVRIARELGSRDVTPWFADGSNFPGTASIRARKRWMAEGLKRAHDALAPDQRLLVEYKPFEPAFYHTDIADWGMALVLARAAGPQARVLVDTGHHYQAQNIEQIVAWLLSEDMLGGFHFNDRRYADDDLTLGSIDPYQVFRIFAEIRFYEWETKRRADIAYMVDQSHNLKGKIEEMIQTVMTAQELYAKAAIIDFPALVKAQNEQRLIDAENVYKDAFSTDVRPAIREWRRARGLGEDPLAAFRASGYLERITRERAGRASAASSYA
;
A
#
# COMPACT_ATOMS: atom_id res chain seq x y z
N MET A 1 25.58 -32.42 29.06
CA MET A 1 25.45 -31.50 27.91
C MET A 1 24.10 -30.82 28.05
N ALA A 2 24.09 -29.53 28.35
CA ALA A 2 22.83 -28.80 28.46
C ALA A 2 22.23 -28.65 27.04
N HIS A 3 21.02 -29.15 26.86
CA HIS A 3 20.23 -28.86 25.67
C HIS A 3 20.09 -27.34 25.59
N PRO A 4 20.33 -26.72 24.41
CA PRO A 4 19.98 -25.32 24.24
C PRO A 4 18.48 -25.20 24.50
N THR A 5 18.10 -24.30 25.40
CA THR A 5 16.69 -23.95 25.65
C THR A 5 16.07 -23.59 24.32
N SER A 6 15.14 -24.40 23.83
CA SER A 6 14.36 -24.05 22.64
C SER A 6 13.63 -22.76 22.97
N SER A 7 14.05 -21.66 22.35
CA SER A 7 13.31 -20.41 22.37
C SER A 7 11.88 -20.70 21.93
N SER A 8 10.90 -20.11 22.60
CA SER A 8 9.50 -20.26 22.18
C SER A 8 9.38 -19.81 20.71
N PRO A 9 8.71 -20.57 19.84
CA PRO A 9 8.51 -20.15 18.44
C PRO A 9 7.97 -18.72 18.28
N THR A 10 7.30 -18.20 19.31
CA THR A 10 6.67 -16.87 19.31
C THR A 10 7.57 -15.74 19.82
N GLU A 11 8.81 -15.99 20.23
CA GLU A 11 9.73 -14.91 20.70
C GLU A 11 9.99 -13.84 19.62
N ASN A 12 9.93 -14.21 18.34
CA ASN A 12 10.13 -13.30 17.23
C ASN A 12 8.89 -12.43 16.90
N VAL A 13 7.74 -12.69 17.49
CA VAL A 13 6.48 -11.98 17.16
C VAL A 13 6.54 -10.52 17.60
N ALA A 14 6.93 -10.23 18.83
CA ALA A 14 6.95 -8.86 19.34
C ALA A 14 7.94 -7.96 18.57
N PRO A 15 9.21 -8.35 18.33
CA PRO A 15 10.13 -7.58 17.51
C PRO A 15 9.64 -7.37 16.08
N ALA A 16 8.97 -8.36 15.47
CA ALA A 16 8.40 -8.24 14.15
C ALA A 16 7.29 -7.19 14.11
N LEU A 17 6.36 -7.23 15.05
CA LEU A 17 5.27 -6.25 15.15
C LEU A 17 5.77 -4.83 15.46
N ASP A 18 6.83 -4.68 16.25
CA ASP A 18 7.47 -3.38 16.49
C ASP A 18 8.10 -2.79 15.23
N ALA A 19 8.51 -3.66 14.33
CA ALA A 19 9.10 -3.27 13.06
C ALA A 19 8.06 -2.96 11.97
N LEU A 20 6.86 -3.54 12.06
CA LEU A 20 5.80 -3.37 11.07
C LEU A 20 5.13 -2.00 11.24
N ARG A 21 5.26 -1.14 10.23
CA ARG A 21 4.59 0.15 10.14
C ARG A 21 3.76 0.15 8.87
N ILE A 22 2.45 0.34 9.03
CA ILE A 22 1.49 0.29 7.94
C ILE A 22 0.99 1.70 7.67
N GLU A 23 1.01 2.11 6.43
CA GLU A 23 0.45 3.37 5.97
C GLU A 23 -0.99 3.17 5.49
N LEU A 24 -1.88 4.05 5.94
CA LEU A 24 -3.30 4.00 5.59
C LEU A 24 -3.60 4.93 4.40
N PRO A 25 -4.47 4.53 3.47
CA PRO A 25 -4.89 5.41 2.37
C PRO A 25 -5.95 6.41 2.86
N SER A 26 -5.74 7.70 2.62
CA SER A 26 -6.76 8.73 2.95
C SER A 26 -8.08 8.45 2.23
N TRP A 27 -8.01 8.02 0.98
CA TRP A 27 -9.17 7.70 0.13
C TRP A 27 -9.96 6.47 0.61
N GLY A 28 -9.32 5.57 1.33
CA GLY A 28 -10.00 4.42 1.94
C GLY A 28 -11.03 4.81 3.01
N PHE A 29 -10.95 6.01 3.58
CA PHE A 29 -11.91 6.56 4.54
C PHE A 29 -12.98 7.44 3.90
N ALA A 30 -12.80 7.79 2.62
CA ALA A 30 -13.68 8.73 1.93
C ALA A 30 -15.09 8.17 1.69
N ASP A 31 -16.06 9.08 1.56
CA ASP A 31 -17.43 8.75 1.17
C ASP A 31 -17.58 8.58 -0.36
N THR A 32 -16.47 8.33 -1.02
CA THR A 32 -16.38 7.98 -2.45
C THR A 32 -15.78 6.61 -2.58
N GLY A 33 -16.28 5.82 -3.52
CA GLY A 33 -15.67 4.57 -3.92
C GLY A 33 -14.79 4.75 -5.14
N THR A 34 -13.91 3.81 -5.41
CA THR A 34 -13.09 3.81 -6.62
C THR A 34 -13.91 3.52 -7.88
N ARG A 35 -15.09 2.88 -7.79
CA ARG A 35 -15.83 2.38 -8.96
C ARG A 35 -17.30 2.74 -9.03
N PHE A 36 -18.01 2.79 -7.89
CA PHE A 36 -19.46 2.97 -7.87
C PHE A 36 -19.89 3.96 -6.80
N GLY A 37 -20.78 4.86 -7.15
CA GLY A 37 -21.26 5.93 -6.30
C GLY A 37 -22.25 5.52 -5.22
N LYS A 38 -22.04 4.40 -4.52
CA LYS A 38 -22.84 4.01 -3.36
C LYS A 38 -21.94 3.97 -2.13
N PHE A 39 -22.29 4.78 -1.13
CA PHE A 39 -21.41 5.04 -0.01
C PHE A 39 -22.07 4.66 1.30
N LEU A 40 -21.22 4.27 2.25
CA LEU A 40 -21.64 4.01 3.61
C LEU A 40 -21.53 5.30 4.43
N GLN A 41 -22.63 5.68 5.08
CA GLN A 41 -22.58 6.66 6.14
C GLN A 41 -21.92 5.99 7.37
N PRO A 42 -21.05 6.65 8.08
CA PRO A 42 -20.63 8.07 8.08
C PRO A 42 -19.20 8.27 7.51
N ALA A 43 -18.95 7.89 6.28
CA ALA A 43 -17.62 8.05 5.67
C ALA A 43 -17.13 9.52 5.65
N ALA A 44 -15.80 9.71 5.57
CA ALA A 44 -15.15 11.01 5.61
C ALA A 44 -15.29 11.78 4.28
N ARG A 45 -15.32 13.12 4.34
CA ARG A 45 -15.35 14.01 3.16
C ARG A 45 -14.20 15.01 3.13
N THR A 46 -13.70 15.38 4.29
CA THR A 46 -12.62 16.35 4.40
C THR A 46 -11.33 15.65 4.81
N VAL A 47 -10.18 16.24 4.50
CA VAL A 47 -8.88 15.71 4.94
C VAL A 47 -8.80 15.62 6.46
N GLU A 48 -9.45 16.53 7.19
CA GLU A 48 -9.52 16.49 8.64
C GLU A 48 -10.29 15.25 9.14
N GLU A 49 -11.43 14.94 8.55
CA GLU A 49 -12.19 13.73 8.88
C GLU A 49 -11.42 12.46 8.55
N LYS A 50 -10.69 12.43 7.41
CA LYS A 50 -9.83 11.33 7.03
C LYS A 50 -8.71 11.10 8.05
N PHE A 51 -8.04 12.16 8.53
CA PHE A 51 -7.05 12.05 9.58
C PHE A 51 -7.64 11.63 10.92
N SER A 52 -8.82 12.15 11.27
CA SER A 52 -9.53 11.75 12.49
C SER A 52 -9.86 10.25 12.48
N ASP A 53 -10.38 9.73 11.35
CA ASP A 53 -10.73 8.32 11.18
C ASP A 53 -9.48 7.42 11.15
N SER A 54 -8.43 7.83 10.42
CA SER A 54 -7.13 7.13 10.39
C SER A 54 -6.47 7.08 11.77
N GLY A 55 -6.57 8.17 12.52
CA GLY A 55 -6.09 8.26 13.89
C GLY A 55 -6.74 7.23 14.83
N GLN A 56 -8.03 6.88 14.61
CA GLN A 56 -8.66 5.80 15.36
C GLN A 56 -8.02 4.45 15.02
N VAL A 57 -7.78 4.16 13.73
CA VAL A 57 -7.11 2.91 13.35
C VAL A 57 -5.74 2.81 14.01
N HIS A 58 -4.94 3.88 13.96
CA HIS A 58 -3.63 3.91 14.63
C HIS A 58 -3.76 3.72 16.15
N LYS A 59 -4.66 4.45 16.78
CA LYS A 59 -4.91 4.39 18.24
C LYS A 59 -5.21 2.97 18.72
N PHE A 60 -6.03 2.21 17.99
CA PHE A 60 -6.46 0.89 18.44
C PHE A 60 -5.53 -0.24 17.98
N THR A 61 -4.79 -0.07 16.88
CA THR A 61 -3.89 -1.10 16.34
C THR A 61 -2.42 -0.91 16.70
N GLY A 62 -1.99 0.32 16.99
CA GLY A 62 -0.61 0.69 17.30
C GLY A 62 0.36 0.64 16.10
N ALA A 63 -0.13 0.40 14.87
CA ALA A 63 0.73 0.09 13.73
C ALA A 63 0.71 1.10 12.58
N CYS A 64 -0.20 2.10 12.59
CA CYS A 64 -0.48 2.95 11.43
C CYS A 64 -0.13 4.43 11.67
N PRO A 65 1.16 4.79 11.76
CA PRO A 65 1.56 6.16 12.11
C PRO A 65 1.43 7.16 10.97
N THR A 66 1.20 6.70 9.73
CA THR A 66 1.18 7.55 8.52
C THR A 66 -0.06 7.32 7.68
N VAL A 67 -0.42 8.35 6.91
CA VAL A 67 -1.57 8.38 6.00
C VAL A 67 -1.11 8.87 4.63
N ALA A 68 -1.28 8.04 3.59
CA ALA A 68 -1.04 8.40 2.21
C ALA A 68 -2.07 9.43 1.73
N LEU A 69 -1.63 10.40 0.93
CA LEU A 69 -2.44 11.50 0.44
C LEU A 69 -2.40 11.60 -1.08
N HIS A 70 -3.56 11.81 -1.68
CA HIS A 70 -3.66 12.30 -3.05
C HIS A 70 -3.72 13.84 -3.07
N VAL A 71 -2.86 14.47 -3.86
CA VAL A 71 -2.70 15.94 -3.83
C VAL A 71 -4.02 16.66 -4.04
N LEU A 72 -4.77 16.32 -5.11
CA LEU A 72 -6.02 17.03 -5.42
C LEU A 72 -7.18 16.69 -4.48
N TRP A 73 -7.09 15.58 -3.73
CA TRP A 73 -8.16 15.17 -2.83
C TRP A 73 -7.94 15.61 -1.38
N ASP A 74 -6.66 15.84 -1.00
CA ASP A 74 -6.30 15.98 0.41
C ASP A 74 -5.52 17.28 0.72
N VAL A 75 -5.04 17.97 -0.32
CA VAL A 75 -4.37 19.26 -0.19
C VAL A 75 -5.18 20.31 -0.94
N PRO A 76 -6.24 20.87 -0.33
CA PRO A 76 -7.08 21.88 -0.98
C PRO A 76 -6.28 23.05 -1.52
N GLU A 77 -6.72 23.61 -2.64
CA GLU A 77 -6.07 24.75 -3.25
C GLU A 77 -5.93 25.91 -2.24
N GLY A 78 -4.76 26.52 -2.20
CA GLY A 78 -4.42 27.58 -1.26
C GLY A 78 -4.04 27.11 0.16
N THR A 79 -4.15 25.81 0.46
CA THR A 79 -3.73 25.25 1.76
C THR A 79 -2.21 25.06 1.78
N LYS A 80 -1.57 25.53 2.85
CA LYS A 80 -0.13 25.30 3.04
C LYS A 80 0.12 23.86 3.52
N PRO A 81 1.10 23.13 2.95
CA PRO A 81 1.45 21.79 3.42
C PRO A 81 1.72 21.72 4.94
N ALA A 82 2.32 22.75 5.52
CA ALA A 82 2.55 22.83 6.96
C ALA A 82 1.25 22.78 7.80
N ASP A 83 0.13 23.26 7.29
CA ASP A 83 -1.16 23.22 7.99
C ASP A 83 -1.77 21.80 7.91
N ILE A 84 -1.59 21.12 6.78
CA ILE A 84 -1.96 19.69 6.63
C ILE A 84 -1.15 18.84 7.61
N LYS A 85 0.15 19.09 7.75
CA LYS A 85 1.00 18.38 8.71
C LYS A 85 0.52 18.55 10.15
N LYS A 86 0.28 19.80 10.57
CA LYS A 86 -0.26 20.10 11.91
C LYS A 86 -1.64 19.47 12.14
N LEU A 87 -2.46 19.42 11.09
CA LEU A 87 -3.77 18.80 11.14
C LEU A 87 -3.66 17.31 11.42
N ALA A 88 -2.80 16.59 10.69
CA ALA A 88 -2.55 15.16 10.91
C ALA A 88 -2.03 14.88 12.33
N GLU A 89 -1.08 15.68 12.80
CA GLU A 89 -0.47 15.56 14.14
C GLU A 89 -1.51 15.68 15.26
N ARG A 90 -2.57 16.49 15.10
CA ARG A 90 -3.69 16.58 16.08
C ARG A 90 -4.40 15.26 16.29
N TYR A 91 -4.41 14.39 15.29
CA TYR A 91 -5.05 13.08 15.34
C TYR A 91 -4.06 11.93 15.57
N GLY A 92 -2.81 12.25 15.92
CA GLY A 92 -1.78 11.26 16.24
C GLY A 92 -1.20 10.52 15.04
N VAL A 93 -1.39 11.05 13.83
CA VAL A 93 -0.82 10.51 12.59
C VAL A 93 0.03 11.56 11.87
N LYS A 94 0.71 11.16 10.81
CA LYS A 94 1.52 12.05 9.96
C LYS A 94 1.15 11.83 8.50
N PRO A 95 1.36 12.82 7.61
CA PRO A 95 1.37 12.59 6.18
C PRO A 95 2.39 11.51 5.82
N GLY A 96 1.99 10.57 4.99
CA GLY A 96 2.80 9.49 4.47
C GLY A 96 3.22 9.73 3.02
N SER A 97 3.05 8.74 2.13
CA SER A 97 3.33 8.89 0.71
C SER A 97 2.40 9.92 0.04
N ILE A 98 2.88 10.50 -1.04
CA ILE A 98 2.13 11.50 -1.82
C ILE A 98 1.90 10.97 -3.23
N SER A 99 0.64 10.89 -3.61
CA SER A 99 0.20 10.42 -4.93
C SER A 99 -0.26 11.59 -5.80
N PRO A 100 0.36 11.83 -6.97
CA PRO A 100 -0.15 12.78 -7.95
C PRO A 100 -1.41 12.26 -8.64
N ASN A 101 -2.37 13.16 -8.93
CA ASN A 101 -3.61 12.82 -9.61
C ASN A 101 -3.49 13.11 -11.12
N VAL A 102 -2.91 12.19 -11.87
CA VAL A 102 -2.69 12.34 -13.32
C VAL A 102 -3.56 11.37 -14.15
N PHE A 103 -4.70 10.98 -13.63
CA PHE A 103 -5.57 9.96 -14.22
C PHE A 103 -7.05 10.35 -14.31
N GLN A 104 -7.57 11.21 -13.43
CA GLN A 104 -9.02 11.45 -13.30
C GLN A 104 -9.55 12.62 -14.13
N ASP A 105 -8.71 13.59 -14.49
CA ASP A 105 -9.14 14.74 -15.28
C ASP A 105 -9.42 14.33 -16.72
N GLN A 106 -10.45 14.93 -17.32
CA GLN A 106 -10.87 14.67 -18.70
C GLN A 106 -9.76 14.93 -19.73
N ILE A 107 -8.80 15.79 -19.43
CA ILE A 107 -7.66 16.03 -20.32
C ILE A 107 -6.76 14.79 -20.48
N TYR A 108 -6.77 13.88 -19.51
CA TYR A 108 -5.97 12.65 -19.51
C TYR A 108 -6.66 11.46 -20.18
N LYS A 109 -7.78 11.67 -20.86
CA LYS A 109 -8.55 10.57 -21.46
C LYS A 109 -7.74 9.72 -22.48
N TYR A 110 -6.65 10.26 -23.03
CA TYR A 110 -5.72 9.56 -23.92
C TYR A 110 -4.34 9.32 -23.28
N GLY A 111 -4.25 9.48 -21.98
CA GLY A 111 -3.03 9.36 -21.19
C GLY A 111 -2.52 10.69 -20.65
N SER A 112 -1.62 10.58 -19.71
CA SER A 112 -0.95 11.70 -19.02
C SER A 112 0.48 11.89 -19.56
N LEU A 113 1.47 11.24 -18.95
CA LEU A 113 2.87 11.28 -19.41
C LEU A 113 3.10 10.61 -20.76
N ALA A 114 2.23 9.66 -21.14
CA ALA A 114 2.29 8.97 -22.43
C ALA A 114 1.31 9.54 -23.48
N ASN A 115 0.69 10.70 -23.23
CA ASN A 115 -0.22 11.33 -24.18
C ASN A 115 0.52 11.77 -25.46
N GLU A 116 -0.12 11.66 -26.61
CA GLU A 116 0.41 12.13 -27.91
C GLU A 116 0.64 13.64 -27.95
N GLN A 117 -0.19 14.42 -27.22
CA GLN A 117 -0.08 15.87 -27.16
C GLN A 117 0.98 16.30 -26.13
N ALA A 118 2.01 16.97 -26.57
CA ALA A 118 3.13 17.42 -25.71
C ALA A 118 2.66 18.38 -24.60
N SER A 119 1.65 19.20 -24.84
CA SER A 119 1.08 20.12 -23.84
C SER A 119 0.46 19.35 -22.65
N ILE A 120 -0.23 18.25 -22.91
CA ILE A 120 -0.83 17.40 -21.86
C ILE A 120 0.26 16.68 -21.08
N ARG A 121 1.30 16.14 -21.75
CA ARG A 121 2.45 15.56 -21.06
C ARG A 121 3.13 16.57 -20.15
N GLN A 122 3.30 17.81 -20.61
CA GLN A 122 3.90 18.88 -19.80
C GLN A 122 3.01 19.26 -18.60
N HIS A 123 1.68 19.32 -18.78
CA HIS A 123 0.73 19.58 -17.71
C HIS A 123 0.78 18.47 -16.64
N ALA A 124 0.74 17.19 -17.05
CA ALA A 124 0.87 16.07 -16.13
C ALA A 124 2.19 16.08 -15.37
N LEU A 125 3.29 16.32 -16.08
CA LEU A 125 4.61 16.41 -15.46
C LEU A 125 4.67 17.56 -14.44
N GLN A 126 4.11 18.74 -14.74
CA GLN A 126 4.09 19.85 -13.80
C GLN A 126 3.35 19.46 -12.50
N HIS A 127 2.20 18.79 -12.60
CA HIS A 127 1.48 18.29 -11.43
C HIS A 127 2.31 17.29 -10.62
N ILE A 128 3.06 16.38 -11.28
CA ILE A 128 3.97 15.46 -10.58
C ILE A 128 5.10 16.24 -9.86
N LEU A 129 5.69 17.23 -10.50
CA LEU A 129 6.74 18.07 -9.90
C LEU A 129 6.23 18.87 -8.69
N ASP A 130 5.00 19.39 -8.78
CA ASP A 130 4.34 20.05 -7.65
C ASP A 130 4.06 19.06 -6.51
N SER A 131 3.68 17.82 -6.84
CA SER A 131 3.48 16.74 -5.84
C SER A 131 4.79 16.38 -5.14
N VAL A 132 5.91 16.29 -5.87
CA VAL A 132 7.26 16.11 -5.29
C VAL A 132 7.62 17.23 -4.32
N ARG A 133 7.32 18.50 -4.68
CA ARG A 133 7.54 19.64 -3.80
C ARG A 133 6.66 19.57 -2.55
N ILE A 134 5.38 19.28 -2.70
CA ILE A 134 4.43 19.10 -1.58
C ILE A 134 4.90 17.97 -0.66
N ALA A 135 5.33 16.84 -1.21
CA ALA A 135 5.87 15.72 -0.44
C ALA A 135 7.07 16.16 0.41
N ARG A 136 7.99 16.94 -0.14
CA ARG A 136 9.14 17.51 0.59
C ARG A 136 8.70 18.40 1.73
N GLU A 137 7.76 19.32 1.51
CA GLU A 137 7.25 20.22 2.53
C GLU A 137 6.50 19.50 3.65
N LEU A 138 5.83 18.39 3.34
CA LEU A 138 5.16 17.51 4.32
C LEU A 138 6.15 16.62 5.09
N GLY A 139 7.37 16.45 4.59
CA GLY A 139 8.36 15.51 5.12
C GLY A 139 8.08 14.06 4.69
N SER A 140 7.41 13.89 3.56
CA SER A 140 7.09 12.59 2.96
C SER A 140 8.27 12.07 2.15
N ARG A 141 8.63 10.82 2.38
CA ARG A 141 9.73 10.16 1.66
C ARG A 141 9.31 9.65 0.30
N ASP A 142 8.13 9.08 0.20
CA ASP A 142 7.70 8.34 -0.97
C ASP A 142 6.71 9.15 -1.81
N VAL A 143 6.98 9.24 -3.11
CA VAL A 143 6.07 9.76 -4.13
C VAL A 143 5.63 8.58 -4.98
N THR A 144 4.32 8.36 -5.06
CA THR A 144 3.72 7.13 -5.60
C THR A 144 2.83 7.44 -6.81
N PRO A 145 3.39 7.70 -8.00
CA PRO A 145 2.59 7.91 -9.20
C PRO A 145 2.00 6.60 -9.70
N TRP A 146 0.70 6.61 -9.93
CA TRP A 146 -0.03 5.62 -10.71
C TRP A 146 -0.57 6.26 -11.98
N PHE A 147 -0.56 5.51 -13.10
CA PHE A 147 -0.95 6.00 -14.42
C PHE A 147 -2.05 5.12 -15.02
N ALA A 148 -3.15 5.76 -15.43
CA ALA A 148 -4.18 5.12 -16.23
C ALA A 148 -3.88 5.14 -17.75
N ASP A 149 -2.68 5.56 -18.12
CA ASP A 149 -2.19 5.64 -19.50
C ASP A 149 -2.17 4.25 -20.15
N GLY A 150 -2.61 4.15 -21.40
CA GLY A 150 -2.59 2.86 -22.09
C GLY A 150 -3.09 2.93 -23.54
N SER A 151 -2.99 1.79 -24.22
CA SER A 151 -3.47 1.62 -25.60
C SER A 151 -3.72 0.13 -25.87
N ASN A 152 -4.74 -0.16 -26.69
CA ASN A 152 -5.10 -1.54 -27.02
C ASN A 152 -4.14 -2.18 -28.03
N PHE A 153 -3.65 -1.40 -29.02
CA PHE A 153 -2.81 -1.94 -30.09
C PHE A 153 -2.09 -0.82 -30.87
N PRO A 154 -1.04 -1.14 -31.63
CA PRO A 154 -0.24 -0.14 -32.34
C PRO A 154 -0.98 0.76 -33.34
N GLY A 155 -2.16 0.36 -33.79
CA GLY A 155 -2.97 1.16 -34.69
C GLY A 155 -3.63 2.38 -34.06
N THR A 156 -3.74 2.41 -32.72
CA THR A 156 -4.33 3.55 -31.99
C THR A 156 -3.26 4.49 -31.44
N ALA A 157 -2.07 3.99 -31.16
CA ALA A 157 -0.96 4.80 -30.64
C ALA A 157 0.41 4.14 -30.92
N SER A 158 1.45 4.95 -30.97
CA SER A 158 2.82 4.43 -31.05
C SER A 158 3.30 3.95 -29.67
N ILE A 159 3.21 2.66 -29.39
CA ILE A 159 3.59 2.04 -28.12
C ILE A 159 5.04 2.40 -27.73
N ARG A 160 5.98 2.41 -28.71
CA ARG A 160 7.37 2.81 -28.45
C ARG A 160 7.54 4.29 -28.12
N ALA A 161 6.72 5.16 -28.70
CA ALA A 161 6.74 6.58 -28.34
C ALA A 161 6.20 6.81 -26.94
N ARG A 162 5.07 6.16 -26.60
CA ARG A 162 4.48 6.21 -25.26
C ARG A 162 5.48 5.77 -24.20
N LYS A 163 6.18 4.65 -24.39
CA LYS A 163 7.25 4.18 -23.50
C LYS A 163 8.37 5.21 -23.33
N ARG A 164 8.81 5.89 -24.41
CA ARG A 164 9.86 6.92 -24.30
C ARG A 164 9.36 8.12 -23.50
N TRP A 165 8.17 8.64 -23.78
CA TRP A 165 7.58 9.78 -23.07
C TRP A 165 7.37 9.48 -21.59
N MET A 166 6.89 8.28 -21.26
CA MET A 166 6.76 7.82 -19.87
C MET A 166 8.13 7.81 -19.17
N ALA A 167 9.15 7.22 -19.79
CA ALA A 167 10.50 7.19 -19.23
C ALA A 167 11.10 8.61 -19.05
N GLU A 168 10.91 9.50 -20.01
CA GLU A 168 11.35 10.90 -19.93
C GLU A 168 10.64 11.65 -18.79
N GLY A 169 9.32 11.46 -18.65
CA GLY A 169 8.54 12.08 -17.58
C GLY A 169 8.96 11.59 -16.20
N LEU A 170 9.10 10.27 -16.02
CA LEU A 170 9.55 9.66 -14.76
C LEU A 170 10.98 10.09 -14.41
N LYS A 171 11.88 10.19 -15.39
CA LYS A 171 13.23 10.70 -15.15
C LYS A 171 13.19 12.15 -14.64
N ARG A 172 12.40 13.00 -15.23
CA ARG A 172 12.26 14.41 -14.77
C ARG A 172 11.65 14.49 -13.36
N ALA A 173 10.69 13.62 -13.04
CA ALA A 173 10.13 13.51 -11.70
C ALA A 173 11.20 13.07 -10.70
N HIS A 174 12.00 12.04 -11.05
CA HIS A 174 13.12 11.57 -10.24
C HIS A 174 14.17 12.68 -10.01
N ASP A 175 14.57 13.40 -11.05
CA ASP A 175 15.58 14.46 -10.96
C ASP A 175 15.15 15.64 -10.05
N ALA A 176 13.86 15.75 -9.72
CA ALA A 176 13.31 16.73 -8.80
C ALA A 176 13.25 16.25 -7.33
N LEU A 177 13.54 14.99 -7.06
CA LEU A 177 13.51 14.44 -5.71
C LEU A 177 14.59 15.05 -4.81
N ALA A 178 14.29 15.17 -3.52
CA ALA A 178 15.32 15.41 -2.51
C ALA A 178 16.11 14.10 -2.25
N PRO A 179 17.33 14.20 -1.66
CA PRO A 179 18.18 13.02 -1.45
C PRO A 179 17.54 11.87 -0.62
N ASP A 180 16.59 12.21 0.24
CA ASP A 180 15.86 11.29 1.13
C ASP A 180 14.50 10.85 0.57
N GLN A 181 14.10 11.36 -0.62
CA GLN A 181 12.86 10.98 -1.28
C GLN A 181 13.05 9.81 -2.24
N ARG A 182 11.96 9.05 -2.48
CA ARG A 182 11.90 7.96 -3.46
C ARG A 182 10.71 8.15 -4.40
N LEU A 183 10.86 7.66 -5.63
CA LEU A 183 9.79 7.54 -6.61
C LEU A 183 9.38 6.06 -6.70
N LEU A 184 8.16 5.73 -6.31
CA LEU A 184 7.66 4.36 -6.33
C LEU A 184 6.72 4.19 -7.52
N VAL A 185 7.21 3.50 -8.56
CA VAL A 185 6.47 3.31 -9.82
C VAL A 185 5.52 2.13 -9.68
N GLU A 186 4.24 2.42 -9.68
CA GLU A 186 3.19 1.43 -9.62
C GLU A 186 2.80 0.92 -11.01
N TYR A 187 2.42 -0.35 -11.10
CA TYR A 187 1.94 -0.98 -12.34
C TYR A 187 0.55 -1.56 -12.16
N LYS A 188 -0.18 -1.65 -13.27
CA LYS A 188 -1.51 -2.26 -13.34
C LYS A 188 -1.75 -2.79 -14.75
N PRO A 189 -2.20 -4.05 -14.96
CA PRO A 189 -2.28 -4.64 -16.29
C PRO A 189 -3.41 -4.03 -17.15
N PHE A 190 -4.55 -3.68 -16.57
CA PHE A 190 -5.73 -3.10 -17.23
C PHE A 190 -6.60 -2.37 -16.20
N GLU A 191 -7.59 -1.62 -16.64
CA GLU A 191 -8.46 -0.72 -15.89
C GLU A 191 -7.80 0.66 -15.60
N PRO A 192 -8.60 1.73 -15.34
CA PRO A 192 -10.07 1.73 -15.27
C PRO A 192 -10.77 1.63 -16.64
N ALA A 193 -10.05 1.78 -17.72
CA ALA A 193 -10.60 1.59 -19.06
C ALA A 193 -10.36 0.16 -19.58
N PHE A 194 -11.08 -0.24 -20.63
CA PHE A 194 -10.93 -1.56 -21.25
C PHE A 194 -9.74 -1.62 -22.21
N TYR A 195 -8.57 -1.23 -21.76
CA TYR A 195 -7.32 -1.28 -22.52
C TYR A 195 -6.17 -1.74 -21.62
N HIS A 196 -5.11 -2.19 -22.25
CA HIS A 196 -3.87 -2.53 -21.58
C HIS A 196 -3.10 -1.26 -21.22
N THR A 197 -2.62 -1.15 -20.00
CA THR A 197 -1.89 0.02 -19.54
C THR A 197 -0.45 0.05 -20.06
N ASP A 198 0.15 1.23 -20.09
CA ASP A 198 1.55 1.40 -20.53
C ASP A 198 2.55 0.83 -19.52
N ILE A 199 2.16 0.69 -18.23
CA ILE A 199 2.94 0.03 -17.18
C ILE A 199 2.12 -1.15 -16.67
N ALA A 200 2.11 -2.24 -17.45
CA ALA A 200 1.17 -3.33 -17.25
C ALA A 200 1.64 -4.39 -16.25
N ASP A 201 2.93 -4.49 -16.00
CA ASP A 201 3.51 -5.50 -15.13
C ASP A 201 4.77 -4.99 -14.40
N TRP A 202 5.23 -5.80 -13.44
CA TRP A 202 6.39 -5.50 -12.63
C TRP A 202 7.69 -5.34 -13.45
N GLY A 203 7.84 -6.06 -14.56
CA GLY A 203 9.02 -5.96 -15.41
C GLY A 203 9.07 -4.64 -16.18
N MET A 204 7.92 -4.16 -16.68
CA MET A 204 7.80 -2.83 -17.27
C MET A 204 8.08 -1.73 -16.24
N ALA A 205 7.52 -1.85 -15.03
CA ALA A 205 7.79 -0.92 -13.93
C ALA A 205 9.28 -0.92 -13.54
N LEU A 206 9.92 -2.08 -13.46
CA LEU A 206 11.36 -2.22 -13.20
C LEU A 206 12.21 -1.52 -14.24
N VAL A 207 11.92 -1.72 -15.53
CA VAL A 207 12.64 -1.06 -16.65
C VAL A 207 12.49 0.46 -16.56
N LEU A 208 11.30 0.96 -16.26
CA LEU A 208 11.03 2.40 -16.16
C LEU A 208 11.65 3.01 -14.91
N ALA A 209 11.58 2.32 -13.76
CA ALA A 209 12.20 2.78 -12.52
C ALA A 209 13.73 2.89 -12.67
N ARG A 210 14.39 1.88 -13.26
CA ARG A 210 15.83 1.92 -13.58
C ARG A 210 16.17 3.06 -14.53
N ALA A 211 15.35 3.32 -15.54
CA ALA A 211 15.56 4.42 -16.48
C ALA A 211 15.34 5.79 -15.83
N ALA A 212 14.50 5.91 -14.81
CA ALA A 212 14.26 7.14 -14.07
C ALA A 212 15.46 7.54 -13.22
N GLY A 213 16.03 6.61 -12.44
CA GLY A 213 17.23 6.88 -11.64
C GLY A 213 17.30 6.08 -10.33
N PRO A 214 18.38 6.29 -9.54
CA PRO A 214 18.72 5.43 -8.40
C PRO A 214 17.75 5.51 -7.21
N GLN A 215 16.93 6.54 -7.10
CA GLN A 215 15.91 6.69 -6.05
C GLN A 215 14.54 6.16 -6.48
N ALA A 216 14.41 5.64 -7.71
CA ALA A 216 13.17 5.03 -8.18
C ALA A 216 13.15 3.52 -7.84
N ARG A 217 11.98 3.04 -7.46
CA ARG A 217 11.69 1.64 -7.10
C ARG A 217 10.34 1.23 -7.68
N VAL A 218 10.06 -0.04 -7.64
CA VAL A 218 8.76 -0.61 -8.03
C VAL A 218 7.84 -0.65 -6.81
N LEU A 219 6.59 -0.27 -7.00
CA LEU A 219 5.51 -0.46 -6.04
C LEU A 219 4.65 -1.63 -6.52
N VAL A 220 4.44 -2.61 -5.63
CA VAL A 220 3.64 -3.80 -5.91
C VAL A 220 2.27 -3.63 -5.26
N ASP A 221 1.24 -3.40 -6.08
CA ASP A 221 -0.13 -3.54 -5.62
C ASP A 221 -0.58 -5.00 -5.75
N THR A 222 -1.08 -5.58 -4.65
CA THR A 222 -1.46 -7.00 -4.62
C THR A 222 -2.72 -7.30 -5.42
N GLY A 223 -3.56 -6.29 -5.69
CA GLY A 223 -4.72 -6.36 -6.57
C GLY A 223 -4.39 -6.25 -8.07
N HIS A 224 -3.25 -5.66 -8.42
CA HIS A 224 -2.87 -5.32 -9.79
C HIS A 224 -2.18 -6.49 -10.53
N HIS A 225 -2.77 -7.68 -10.44
CA HIS A 225 -2.21 -8.88 -11.05
C HIS A 225 -3.29 -9.69 -11.74
N TYR A 226 -2.93 -10.37 -12.82
CA TYR A 226 -3.77 -11.43 -13.35
C TYR A 226 -3.95 -12.56 -12.32
N GLN A 227 -5.05 -13.28 -12.42
CA GLN A 227 -5.26 -14.46 -11.57
C GLN A 227 -4.16 -15.49 -11.81
N ALA A 228 -3.87 -16.27 -10.79
CA ALA A 228 -2.81 -17.30 -10.79
C ALA A 228 -1.38 -16.74 -10.98
N GLN A 229 -1.15 -15.44 -10.87
CA GLN A 229 0.20 -14.88 -10.90
C GLN A 229 0.91 -15.10 -9.56
N ASN A 230 2.16 -15.54 -9.62
CA ASN A 230 2.99 -15.78 -8.44
C ASN A 230 3.59 -14.45 -7.96
N ILE A 231 2.92 -13.80 -6.99
CA ILE A 231 3.33 -12.47 -6.48
C ILE A 231 4.56 -12.60 -5.59
N GLU A 232 4.68 -13.67 -4.79
CA GLU A 232 5.85 -13.89 -3.95
C GLU A 232 7.14 -14.05 -4.79
N GLN A 233 7.06 -14.62 -6.00
CA GLN A 233 8.21 -14.65 -6.92
C GLN A 233 8.57 -13.25 -7.42
N ILE A 234 7.60 -12.42 -7.74
CA ILE A 234 7.83 -11.03 -8.14
C ILE A 234 8.55 -10.29 -7.00
N VAL A 235 8.07 -10.47 -5.77
CA VAL A 235 8.66 -9.88 -4.55
C VAL A 235 10.11 -10.34 -4.36
N ALA A 236 10.37 -11.65 -4.46
CA ALA A 236 11.72 -12.21 -4.35
C ALA A 236 12.68 -11.61 -5.39
N TRP A 237 12.22 -11.49 -6.65
CA TRP A 237 13.03 -10.91 -7.71
C TRP A 237 13.33 -9.43 -7.48
N LEU A 238 12.31 -8.64 -7.13
CA LEU A 238 12.48 -7.21 -6.87
C LEU A 238 13.37 -6.95 -5.63
N LEU A 239 13.31 -7.80 -4.62
CA LEU A 239 14.23 -7.77 -3.46
C LEU A 239 15.68 -8.07 -3.90
N SER A 240 15.89 -9.11 -4.71
CA SER A 240 17.22 -9.50 -5.22
C SER A 240 17.87 -8.39 -6.06
N GLU A 241 17.06 -7.60 -6.75
CA GLU A 241 17.50 -6.48 -7.59
C GLU A 241 17.61 -5.13 -6.83
N ASP A 242 17.30 -5.10 -5.53
CA ASP A 242 17.18 -3.88 -4.71
C ASP A 242 16.17 -2.86 -5.31
N MET A 243 15.10 -3.38 -5.89
CA MET A 243 14.11 -2.59 -6.61
C MET A 243 12.70 -2.62 -6.01
N LEU A 244 12.45 -3.40 -4.96
CA LEU A 244 11.20 -3.35 -4.23
C LEU A 244 11.13 -2.10 -3.37
N GLY A 245 10.24 -1.17 -3.67
CA GLY A 245 10.06 0.08 -2.92
C GLY A 245 8.95 0.01 -1.89
N GLY A 246 7.88 -0.70 -2.20
CA GLY A 246 6.72 -0.78 -1.32
C GLY A 246 5.61 -1.64 -1.88
N PHE A 247 4.54 -1.70 -1.09
CA PHE A 247 3.31 -2.37 -1.45
C PHE A 247 2.12 -1.43 -1.34
N HIS A 248 1.12 -1.66 -2.19
CA HIS A 248 -0.28 -1.35 -1.93
C HIS A 248 -1.00 -2.66 -1.63
N PHE A 249 -1.31 -2.89 -0.36
CA PHE A 249 -1.95 -4.12 0.09
C PHE A 249 -3.48 -4.02 0.01
N ASN A 250 -4.05 -4.99 -0.64
CA ASN A 250 -5.48 -5.31 -0.69
C ASN A 250 -5.63 -6.81 -0.97
N ASP A 251 -6.83 -7.23 -1.28
CA ASP A 251 -7.10 -8.55 -1.84
C ASP A 251 -7.98 -8.43 -3.08
N ARG A 252 -7.97 -9.44 -3.92
CA ARG A 252 -8.74 -9.49 -5.15
C ARG A 252 -9.27 -10.88 -5.42
N ARG A 253 -10.34 -10.96 -6.19
CA ARG A 253 -10.86 -12.22 -6.71
C ARG A 253 -10.95 -12.23 -8.23
N TYR A 254 -11.47 -11.18 -8.84
CA TYR A 254 -11.74 -11.13 -10.28
C TYR A 254 -10.85 -10.13 -11.01
N ALA A 255 -10.66 -8.98 -10.44
CA ALA A 255 -9.86 -7.88 -10.97
C ALA A 255 -9.27 -7.10 -9.79
N ASP A 256 -9.06 -5.81 -9.95
CA ASP A 256 -8.68 -4.91 -8.86
C ASP A 256 -9.91 -4.59 -8.00
N ASP A 257 -10.26 -5.53 -7.14
CA ASP A 257 -11.48 -5.49 -6.33
C ASP A 257 -11.35 -4.63 -5.07
N ASP A 258 -10.14 -4.21 -4.71
CA ASP A 258 -9.79 -3.43 -3.49
C ASP A 258 -10.35 -4.06 -2.20
N LEU A 259 -10.38 -5.38 -2.12
CA LEU A 259 -10.95 -6.08 -0.98
C LEU A 259 -10.04 -6.03 0.25
N THR A 260 -10.63 -6.29 1.40
CA THR A 260 -9.89 -6.37 2.67
C THR A 260 -8.74 -7.38 2.57
N LEU A 261 -7.54 -6.97 2.93
CA LEU A 261 -6.34 -7.81 2.89
C LEU A 261 -6.55 -9.17 3.56
N GLY A 262 -6.19 -10.23 2.86
CA GLY A 262 -6.31 -11.62 3.31
C GLY A 262 -7.73 -12.16 3.38
N SER A 263 -8.71 -11.46 2.80
CA SER A 263 -10.10 -11.92 2.78
C SER A 263 -10.36 -13.02 1.75
N ILE A 264 -9.54 -13.13 0.74
CA ILE A 264 -9.63 -14.11 -0.34
C ILE A 264 -8.47 -15.12 -0.27
N ASP A 265 -7.21 -14.65 -0.23
CA ASP A 265 -6.04 -15.53 -0.17
C ASP A 265 -5.06 -15.10 0.94
N PRO A 266 -5.38 -15.38 2.21
CA PRO A 266 -4.47 -15.07 3.32
C PRO A 266 -3.14 -15.84 3.22
N TYR A 267 -3.12 -17.01 2.57
CA TYR A 267 -1.88 -17.76 2.40
C TYR A 267 -0.94 -17.11 1.40
N GLN A 268 -1.46 -16.45 0.36
CA GLN A 268 -0.63 -15.65 -0.56
C GLN A 268 0.01 -14.46 0.18
N VAL A 269 -0.75 -13.73 1.00
CA VAL A 269 -0.21 -12.63 1.80
C VAL A 269 0.88 -13.12 2.76
N PHE A 270 0.65 -14.25 3.41
CA PHE A 270 1.67 -14.89 4.25
C PHE A 270 2.95 -15.22 3.46
N ARG A 271 2.84 -15.82 2.26
CA ARG A 271 4.01 -16.13 1.41
C ARG A 271 4.78 -14.88 0.98
N ILE A 272 4.08 -13.78 0.68
CA ILE A 272 4.71 -12.48 0.40
C ILE A 272 5.53 -12.00 1.61
N PHE A 273 4.95 -12.02 2.80
CA PHE A 273 5.68 -11.66 4.02
C PHE A 273 6.83 -12.65 4.32
N ALA A 274 6.65 -13.93 4.01
CA ALA A 274 7.68 -14.94 4.17
C ALA A 274 8.91 -14.64 3.30
N GLU A 275 8.73 -14.22 2.04
CA GLU A 275 9.84 -13.83 1.16
C GLU A 275 10.60 -12.60 1.70
N ILE A 276 9.89 -11.61 2.22
CA ILE A 276 10.52 -10.45 2.84
C ILE A 276 11.35 -10.88 4.06
N ARG A 277 10.79 -11.71 4.94
CA ARG A 277 11.48 -12.22 6.13
C ARG A 277 12.65 -13.14 5.76
N PHE A 278 12.51 -13.94 4.70
CA PHE A 278 13.59 -14.77 4.19
C PHE A 278 14.76 -13.92 3.67
N TYR A 279 14.49 -12.90 2.86
CA TYR A 279 15.49 -11.95 2.40
C TYR A 279 16.24 -11.28 3.58
N GLU A 280 15.52 -10.82 4.60
CA GLU A 280 16.11 -10.21 5.79
C GLU A 280 16.99 -11.21 6.57
N TRP A 281 16.52 -12.46 6.69
CA TRP A 281 17.28 -13.52 7.34
C TRP A 281 18.54 -13.89 6.56
N GLU A 282 18.46 -14.02 5.24
CA GLU A 282 19.57 -14.40 4.38
C GLU A 282 20.63 -13.30 4.30
N THR A 283 20.23 -12.07 4.05
CA THR A 283 21.12 -10.92 3.84
C THR A 283 21.60 -10.26 5.13
N LYS A 284 20.95 -10.53 6.26
CA LYS A 284 21.13 -9.84 7.55
C LYS A 284 20.88 -8.32 7.45
N ARG A 285 20.11 -7.91 6.47
CA ARG A 285 19.70 -6.52 6.27
C ARG A 285 18.18 -6.42 6.34
N ARG A 286 17.70 -5.36 6.95
CA ARG A 286 16.27 -5.06 6.90
C ARG A 286 15.91 -4.57 5.50
N ALA A 287 14.81 -5.06 4.96
CA ALA A 287 14.27 -4.57 3.71
C ALA A 287 13.69 -3.15 3.90
N ASP A 288 14.11 -2.21 3.04
CA ASP A 288 13.62 -0.82 3.07
C ASP A 288 12.34 -0.68 2.22
N ILE A 289 11.25 -1.21 2.75
CA ILE A 289 9.95 -1.35 2.08
C ILE A 289 8.91 -0.49 2.79
N ALA A 290 8.08 0.22 2.01
CA ALA A 290 6.87 0.86 2.49
C ALA A 290 5.70 -0.16 2.48
N TYR A 291 5.06 -0.35 3.62
CA TYR A 291 3.87 -1.20 3.75
C TYR A 291 2.63 -0.30 3.73
N MET A 292 2.05 -0.10 2.56
CA MET A 292 0.88 0.75 2.38
C MET A 292 -0.35 -0.11 2.08
N VAL A 293 -1.53 0.39 2.44
CA VAL A 293 -2.82 -0.24 2.11
C VAL A 293 -3.45 0.53 0.96
N ASP A 294 -4.04 -0.17 0.00
CA ASP A 294 -4.92 0.40 -1.00
C ASP A 294 -6.25 -0.35 -1.04
N GLN A 295 -7.19 0.10 -0.23
CA GLN A 295 -8.53 -0.46 -0.11
C GLN A 295 -9.54 0.69 -0.12
N SER A 296 -10.57 0.57 -0.96
CA SER A 296 -11.59 1.61 -1.09
C SER A 296 -12.98 1.08 -1.44
N HIS A 297 -13.24 -0.21 -1.21
CA HIS A 297 -14.58 -0.76 -1.43
C HIS A 297 -15.63 -0.20 -0.45
N ASN A 298 -16.90 -0.32 -0.79
CA ASN A 298 -18.03 0.28 -0.07
C ASN A 298 -18.97 -0.73 0.58
N LEU A 299 -18.47 -1.92 0.96
CA LEU A 299 -19.31 -2.98 1.55
C LEU A 299 -19.25 -2.99 3.08
N LYS A 300 -18.16 -2.48 3.66
CA LYS A 300 -17.91 -2.47 5.10
C LYS A 300 -17.76 -1.05 5.63
N GLY A 301 -17.96 -0.85 6.91
CA GLY A 301 -17.65 0.43 7.58
C GLY A 301 -16.15 0.73 7.45
N LYS A 302 -15.82 1.93 6.96
CA LYS A 302 -14.45 2.30 6.55
C LYS A 302 -13.38 2.11 7.64
N ILE A 303 -13.68 2.53 8.87
CA ILE A 303 -12.72 2.43 9.98
C ILE A 303 -12.58 0.98 10.45
N GLU A 304 -13.70 0.26 10.58
CA GLU A 304 -13.70 -1.13 11.02
C GLU A 304 -12.96 -2.04 10.03
N GLU A 305 -13.14 -1.77 8.74
CA GLU A 305 -12.43 -2.45 7.67
C GLU A 305 -10.91 -2.26 7.76
N MET A 306 -10.45 -1.01 7.95
CA MET A 306 -9.03 -0.73 8.10
C MET A 306 -8.45 -1.38 9.37
N ILE A 307 -9.19 -1.39 10.48
CA ILE A 307 -8.78 -2.12 11.69
C ILE A 307 -8.65 -3.62 11.38
N GLN A 308 -9.62 -4.22 10.67
CA GLN A 308 -9.58 -5.61 10.26
C GLN A 308 -8.36 -5.92 9.38
N THR A 309 -8.07 -5.08 8.39
CA THR A 309 -6.89 -5.18 7.53
C THR A 309 -5.60 -5.17 8.33
N VAL A 310 -5.43 -4.22 9.23
CA VAL A 310 -4.22 -4.12 10.07
C VAL A 310 -4.07 -5.32 10.99
N MET A 311 -5.18 -5.81 11.59
CA MET A 311 -5.16 -7.04 12.41
C MET A 311 -4.70 -8.25 11.58
N THR A 312 -5.20 -8.40 10.37
CA THR A 312 -4.81 -9.48 9.44
C THR A 312 -3.34 -9.36 9.05
N ALA A 313 -2.88 -8.15 8.69
CA ALA A 313 -1.47 -7.91 8.36
C ALA A 313 -0.54 -8.26 9.54
N GLN A 314 -0.89 -7.82 10.76
CA GLN A 314 -0.15 -8.16 11.97
C GLN A 314 -0.08 -9.67 12.23
N GLU A 315 -1.19 -10.39 12.04
CA GLU A 315 -1.22 -11.84 12.23
C GLU A 315 -0.34 -12.57 11.20
N LEU A 316 -0.51 -12.25 9.91
CA LEU A 316 0.22 -12.92 8.84
C LEU A 316 1.72 -12.58 8.85
N TYR A 317 2.07 -11.33 9.20
CA TYR A 317 3.46 -10.94 9.39
C TYR A 317 4.12 -11.62 10.59
N ALA A 318 3.39 -11.77 11.70
CA ALA A 318 3.85 -12.53 12.87
C ALA A 318 4.08 -14.01 12.53
N LYS A 319 3.18 -14.63 11.75
CA LYS A 319 3.35 -16.00 11.25
C LYS A 319 4.60 -16.15 10.36
N ALA A 320 4.86 -15.17 9.49
CA ALA A 320 6.07 -15.16 8.68
C ALA A 320 7.36 -15.00 9.52
N ALA A 321 7.28 -14.29 10.65
CA ALA A 321 8.42 -14.07 11.54
C ALA A 321 8.84 -15.30 12.35
N ILE A 322 7.98 -16.32 12.44
CA ILE A 322 8.29 -17.56 13.17
C ILE A 322 8.72 -18.72 12.28
N ILE A 323 8.91 -18.49 10.97
CA ILE A 323 9.41 -19.50 10.04
C ILE A 323 10.84 -19.89 10.44
N ASP A 324 11.09 -21.21 10.55
CA ASP A 324 12.42 -21.77 10.75
C ASP A 324 13.20 -21.80 9.42
N PHE A 325 13.78 -20.67 9.02
CA PHE A 325 14.54 -20.56 7.78
C PHE A 325 15.76 -21.50 7.71
N PRO A 326 16.54 -21.76 8.77
CA PRO A 326 17.57 -22.80 8.76
C PRO A 326 17.03 -24.18 8.39
N ALA A 327 15.92 -24.61 8.99
CA ALA A 327 15.28 -25.89 8.67
C ALA A 327 14.76 -25.92 7.23
N LEU A 328 14.16 -24.81 6.77
CA LEU A 328 13.66 -24.64 5.41
C LEU A 328 14.80 -24.82 4.38
N VAL A 329 15.87 -24.05 4.51
CA VAL A 329 17.01 -24.09 3.57
C VAL A 329 17.68 -25.46 3.58
N LYS A 330 17.83 -26.10 4.75
CA LYS A 330 18.34 -27.45 4.85
C LYS A 330 17.48 -28.43 4.08
N ALA A 331 16.17 -28.38 4.27
CA ALA A 331 15.25 -29.29 3.57
C ALA A 331 15.25 -29.07 2.06
N GLN A 332 15.32 -27.81 1.61
CA GLN A 332 15.44 -27.46 0.19
C GLN A 332 16.72 -28.00 -0.44
N ASN A 333 17.88 -27.79 0.19
CA ASN A 333 19.18 -28.25 -0.29
C ASN A 333 19.27 -29.78 -0.38
N GLU A 334 18.60 -30.48 0.53
CA GLU A 334 18.52 -31.95 0.57
C GLU A 334 17.36 -32.49 -0.31
N GLN A 335 16.63 -31.63 -1.02
CA GLN A 335 15.46 -31.97 -1.86
C GLN A 335 14.35 -32.72 -1.11
N ARG A 336 14.23 -32.46 0.19
CA ARG A 336 13.15 -32.99 1.03
C ARG A 336 11.95 -32.04 0.95
N LEU A 337 11.25 -32.08 -0.20
CA LEU A 337 10.22 -31.07 -0.54
C LEU A 337 9.06 -31.05 0.44
N ILE A 338 8.63 -32.24 0.93
CA ILE A 338 7.55 -32.32 1.92
C ILE A 338 7.95 -31.64 3.23
N ASP A 339 9.18 -31.85 3.68
CA ASP A 339 9.67 -31.22 4.91
C ASP A 339 9.80 -29.69 4.74
N ALA A 340 10.27 -29.24 3.58
CA ALA A 340 10.34 -27.82 3.26
C ALA A 340 8.94 -27.18 3.25
N GLU A 341 7.94 -27.81 2.62
CA GLU A 341 6.56 -27.35 2.68
C GLU A 341 6.00 -27.32 4.09
N ASN A 342 6.31 -28.33 4.92
CA ASN A 342 5.82 -28.39 6.28
C ASN A 342 6.33 -27.23 7.13
N VAL A 343 7.57 -26.74 6.93
CA VAL A 343 8.06 -25.54 7.61
C VAL A 343 7.13 -24.34 7.39
N TYR A 344 6.68 -24.12 6.15
CA TYR A 344 5.72 -23.05 5.83
C TYR A 344 4.33 -23.32 6.43
N LYS A 345 3.84 -24.56 6.29
CA LYS A 345 2.50 -24.94 6.79
C LYS A 345 2.42 -24.86 8.31
N ASP A 346 3.46 -25.27 9.01
CA ASP A 346 3.53 -25.22 10.47
C ASP A 346 3.52 -23.77 10.96
N ALA A 347 4.31 -22.88 10.34
CA ALA A 347 4.31 -21.46 10.66
C ALA A 347 2.93 -20.81 10.39
N PHE A 348 2.33 -21.08 9.23
CA PHE A 348 1.00 -20.55 8.88
C PHE A 348 -0.11 -21.08 9.80
N SER A 349 -0.03 -22.35 10.24
CA SER A 349 -1.02 -22.97 11.11
C SER A 349 -0.86 -22.61 12.59
N THR A 350 0.31 -22.08 12.98
CA THR A 350 0.58 -21.69 14.37
C THR A 350 -0.32 -20.53 14.79
N ASP A 351 -0.98 -20.68 15.95
CA ASP A 351 -1.77 -19.60 16.55
C ASP A 351 -0.86 -18.57 17.23
N VAL A 352 -0.56 -17.48 16.54
CA VAL A 352 0.24 -16.37 17.05
C VAL A 352 -0.59 -15.33 17.82
N ARG A 353 -1.92 -15.44 17.85
CA ARG A 353 -2.82 -14.46 18.49
C ARG A 353 -2.56 -14.26 19.98
N PRO A 354 -2.20 -15.28 20.79
CA PRO A 354 -1.81 -15.07 22.19
C PRO A 354 -0.62 -14.11 22.31
N ALA A 355 0.45 -14.31 21.51
CA ALA A 355 1.62 -13.44 21.53
C ALA A 355 1.29 -12.01 21.04
N ILE A 356 0.42 -11.87 20.05
CA ILE A 356 -0.06 -10.56 19.57
C ILE A 356 -0.86 -9.84 20.68
N ARG A 357 -1.71 -10.53 21.41
CA ARG A 357 -2.45 -9.95 22.56
C ARG A 357 -1.51 -9.50 23.66
N GLU A 358 -0.49 -10.29 23.97
CA GLU A 358 0.54 -9.92 24.93
C GLU A 358 1.32 -8.66 24.48
N TRP A 359 1.74 -8.61 23.22
CA TRP A 359 2.37 -7.44 22.61
C TRP A 359 1.49 -6.19 22.73
N ARG A 360 0.17 -6.31 22.52
CA ARG A 360 -0.79 -5.22 22.69
C ARG A 360 -0.91 -4.76 24.14
N ARG A 361 -1.07 -5.69 25.07
CA ARG A 361 -1.13 -5.38 26.52
C ARG A 361 0.10 -4.62 27.00
N ALA A 362 1.28 -5.06 26.57
CA ALA A 362 2.54 -4.41 26.93
C ALA A 362 2.63 -2.94 26.45
N ARG A 363 1.78 -2.54 25.50
CA ARG A 363 1.68 -1.17 24.94
C ARG A 363 0.43 -0.41 25.38
N GLY A 364 -0.32 -0.95 26.32
CA GLY A 364 -1.58 -0.34 26.78
C GLY A 364 -2.70 -0.35 25.72
N LEU A 365 -2.58 -1.20 24.70
CA LEU A 365 -3.60 -1.38 23.67
C LEU A 365 -4.62 -2.44 24.08
N GLY A 366 -5.85 -2.31 23.62
CA GLY A 366 -6.87 -3.35 23.78
C GLY A 366 -6.45 -4.66 23.09
N GLU A 367 -6.73 -5.79 23.72
CA GLU A 367 -6.41 -7.11 23.15
C GLU A 367 -7.13 -7.37 21.80
N ASP A 368 -8.36 -6.88 21.68
CA ASP A 368 -9.15 -6.86 20.46
C ASP A 368 -9.38 -5.40 20.01
N PRO A 369 -8.65 -4.92 18.98
CA PRO A 369 -8.77 -3.56 18.47
C PRO A 369 -10.18 -3.21 17.99
N LEU A 370 -10.87 -4.15 17.34
CA LEU A 370 -12.20 -3.92 16.79
C LEU A 370 -13.25 -3.78 17.90
N ALA A 371 -13.20 -4.66 18.90
CA ALA A 371 -14.08 -4.54 20.07
C ALA A 371 -13.79 -3.25 20.84
N ALA A 372 -12.53 -2.86 21.03
CA ALA A 372 -12.14 -1.63 21.70
C ALA A 372 -12.60 -0.38 20.93
N PHE A 373 -12.48 -0.38 19.59
CA PHE A 373 -13.00 0.69 18.74
C PHE A 373 -14.53 0.82 18.88
N ARG A 374 -15.26 -0.28 18.77
CA ARG A 374 -16.73 -0.29 18.91
C ARG A 374 -17.19 0.24 20.26
N ALA A 375 -16.49 -0.15 21.34
CA ALA A 375 -16.79 0.34 22.69
C ALA A 375 -16.46 1.82 22.93
N SER A 376 -15.70 2.46 22.04
CA SER A 376 -15.25 3.84 22.19
C SER A 376 -16.34 4.90 21.98
N GLY A 377 -17.47 4.54 21.37
CA GLY A 377 -18.53 5.47 20.98
C GLY A 377 -18.17 6.40 19.82
N TYR A 378 -17.00 6.20 19.18
CA TYR A 378 -16.56 7.06 18.07
C TYR A 378 -17.49 6.96 16.87
N LEU A 379 -17.88 5.73 16.49
CA LEU A 379 -18.73 5.49 15.32
C LEU A 379 -20.11 6.14 15.49
N GLU A 380 -20.72 6.01 16.68
CA GLU A 380 -22.01 6.62 16.99
C GLU A 380 -21.92 8.15 16.96
N ARG A 381 -20.81 8.73 17.45
CA ARG A 381 -20.59 10.17 17.42
C ARG A 381 -20.50 10.69 15.99
N ILE A 382 -19.61 10.12 15.16
CA ILE A 382 -19.45 10.59 13.77
C ILE A 382 -20.68 10.30 12.90
N THR A 383 -21.44 9.26 13.21
CA THR A 383 -22.72 8.99 12.53
C THR A 383 -23.71 10.14 12.75
N ARG A 384 -23.80 10.67 13.98
CA ARG A 384 -24.65 11.85 14.27
C ARG A 384 -24.08 13.13 13.65
N GLU A 385 -22.79 13.37 13.77
CA GLU A 385 -22.13 14.58 13.25
C GLU A 385 -22.19 14.66 11.72
N ARG A 386 -22.13 13.53 11.05
CA ARG A 386 -22.12 13.42 9.57
C ARG A 386 -23.51 13.07 9.00
N ALA A 387 -24.56 12.99 9.84
CA ALA A 387 -25.92 12.69 9.40
C ALA A 387 -26.49 13.80 8.49
N GLY A 388 -27.37 13.41 7.55
CA GLY A 388 -28.07 14.35 6.65
C GLY A 388 -27.23 14.95 5.54
N ARG A 389 -25.95 14.56 5.41
CA ARG A 389 -25.13 14.95 4.28
C ARG A 389 -25.63 14.25 3.02
N ALA A 390 -25.86 15.00 1.95
CA ALA A 390 -26.12 14.40 0.64
C ALA A 390 -24.91 13.54 0.24
N SER A 391 -25.17 12.41 -0.38
CA SER A 391 -24.11 11.61 -1.01
C SER A 391 -23.31 12.49 -1.95
N ALA A 392 -21.97 12.48 -1.85
CA ALA A 392 -21.15 13.14 -2.85
C ALA A 392 -21.40 12.51 -4.21
N ALA A 393 -21.50 13.31 -5.25
CA ALA A 393 -21.48 12.76 -6.60
C ALA A 393 -20.21 11.95 -6.81
N SER A 394 -20.31 10.80 -7.46
CA SER A 394 -19.15 9.98 -7.76
C SER A 394 -18.10 10.83 -8.49
N SER A 395 -16.84 10.76 -8.04
CA SER A 395 -15.72 11.41 -8.74
C SER A 395 -15.45 10.81 -10.12
N TYR A 396 -16.18 9.75 -10.50
CA TYR A 396 -16.16 9.08 -11.79
C TYR A 396 -17.41 9.37 -12.65
N ALA A 397 -18.31 10.26 -12.23
CA ALA A 397 -19.43 10.69 -13.03
C ALA A 397 -19.08 11.91 -13.90
#